data_966f37f8c1423f42750ffc5d89b5259a
#
_entry.id   966f37f8c1423f42750ffc5d89b5259a
#
_cell.length_a   1.000
_cell.length_b   1.000
_cell.length_c   1.000
_cell.angle_alpha   90.00
_cell.angle_beta   90.00
_cell.angle_gamma   90.00
#
_symmetry.space_group_name_H-M   'P 1'
#
loop_
_entity.id
_entity.type
_entity.pdbx_description
1 polymer ?
#
loop_
_entity_poly.entity_id
_entity_poly.type
_entity_poly.pdbx_seq_one_letter_code
_entity_poly.pdbx_strand_id
1 'polypeptide(L)'
;MAALLLLSLSAAAQQLVIDCPDTLLLHQHRFVDATGRTTKLLLTREGLAFYNVPQLKQRTPLTLQLSSGQTLCMVIEPGKMQQVKLTRDKAQRVRAVYKGDNVALAELLTAQNAFETATNPRYGLINDKEARHHLEHQYMALKKMIEKQTDFLPNEPSRQQRLISNQQRYLNAALTSMIAEAYQQHKNPSRNSLYQTLIAQVDLNDTTLQNRPLIDYYVRGKMQAEAGKDKPVSNYAVAYLQTVNSHLKNEKLRQVLTDSILNRMVNESTETQLDSFWTAAQPLVAPQLLKRYQEKVNTKKLMMNGIACPDLTFSDLKGTLHHLKNFFGSYILLELWTTWSEQSMRERPYMAQQVARYQNQPRLKCISISLDENRRAWGQQIALENPAWPQFYADKQQNDVISDGLAVEDVPRFVLIQPDGTIYDANMLRPSDPLFSRKLDHILSTP
;
A
#
# COMPACT_ATOMS: atom_id res chain seq x y z
N MET A 1 20.90 17.01 -52.51
CA MET A 1 20.46 18.43 -52.43
C MET A 1 19.65 18.78 -51.16
N ALA A 2 19.12 17.81 -50.43
CA ALA A 2 18.39 18.08 -49.17
C ALA A 2 19.30 18.49 -47.99
N ALA A 3 20.59 18.20 -48.02
CA ALA A 3 21.53 18.52 -46.96
C ALA A 3 22.00 20.00 -46.93
N LEU A 4 21.75 20.75 -48.00
CA LEU A 4 22.22 22.15 -48.12
C LEU A 4 21.16 23.20 -47.74
N LEU A 5 19.89 22.79 -47.57
CA LEU A 5 18.84 23.74 -47.14
C LEU A 5 18.75 23.89 -45.60
N LEU A 6 19.52 23.12 -44.86
CA LEU A 6 19.61 23.21 -43.38
C LEU A 6 20.60 24.28 -42.89
N LEU A 7 21.31 24.95 -43.81
CA LEU A 7 22.41 25.91 -43.46
C LEU A 7 22.01 27.39 -43.52
N SER A 8 20.77 27.75 -43.86
CA SER A 8 20.36 29.15 -43.97
C SER A 8 19.29 29.66 -42.98
N LEU A 9 18.85 28.84 -42.06
CA LEU A 9 18.14 29.32 -40.89
C LEU A 9 19.20 29.66 -39.84
N SER A 10 19.35 30.97 -39.58
CA SER A 10 20.32 31.59 -38.66
C SER A 10 20.72 30.67 -37.49
N ALA A 11 22.03 30.63 -37.19
CA ALA A 11 22.66 29.84 -36.12
C ALA A 11 22.18 30.10 -34.69
N ALA A 12 20.96 30.53 -34.48
CA ALA A 12 20.23 30.49 -33.22
C ALA A 12 19.60 29.11 -33.09
N ALA A 13 20.46 28.16 -33.05
CA ALA A 13 20.50 26.90 -32.42
C ALA A 13 19.15 26.16 -32.25
N GLN A 14 18.83 25.29 -33.20
CA GLN A 14 17.95 24.17 -32.96
C GLN A 14 18.57 23.26 -31.88
N GLN A 15 17.93 23.19 -30.73
CA GLN A 15 18.46 22.43 -29.58
C GLN A 15 18.18 20.93 -29.68
N LEU A 16 17.08 20.55 -30.35
CA LEU A 16 16.70 19.17 -30.53
C LEU A 16 16.14 18.92 -31.95
N VAL A 17 16.61 17.86 -32.57
CA VAL A 17 16.09 17.33 -33.84
C VAL A 17 15.68 15.87 -33.62
N ILE A 18 14.43 15.53 -33.94
CA ILE A 18 13.93 14.15 -33.92
C ILE A 18 13.71 13.72 -35.37
N ASP A 19 14.40 12.67 -35.78
CA ASP A 19 14.30 12.02 -37.08
C ASP A 19 13.51 10.71 -36.92
N CYS A 20 12.28 10.69 -37.37
CA CYS A 20 11.36 9.55 -37.24
C CYS A 20 10.74 9.21 -38.60
N PRO A 21 11.45 8.45 -39.47
CA PRO A 21 10.94 8.06 -40.78
C PRO A 21 9.64 7.25 -40.72
N ASP A 22 9.48 6.41 -39.66
CA ASP A 22 8.23 5.74 -39.38
C ASP A 22 7.32 6.60 -38.46
N THR A 23 6.57 7.49 -39.11
CA THR A 23 5.71 8.44 -38.45
C THR A 23 4.61 7.81 -37.59
N LEU A 24 4.28 6.52 -37.81
CA LEU A 24 3.33 5.76 -36.99
C LEU A 24 3.82 5.63 -35.53
N LEU A 25 5.12 5.67 -35.29
CA LEU A 25 5.69 5.66 -33.93
C LEU A 25 5.25 6.88 -33.12
N LEU A 26 4.92 7.98 -33.79
CA LEU A 26 4.53 9.23 -33.15
C LEU A 26 3.02 9.54 -33.29
N HIS A 27 2.20 8.60 -33.78
CA HIS A 27 0.77 8.84 -34.01
C HIS A 27 0.01 9.25 -32.73
N GLN A 28 0.33 8.65 -31.59
CA GLN A 28 -0.27 8.94 -30.28
C GLN A 28 0.80 9.27 -29.23
N HIS A 29 1.86 9.96 -29.62
CA HIS A 29 2.94 10.31 -28.71
C HIS A 29 2.53 11.39 -27.73
N ARG A 30 3.24 11.45 -26.59
CA ARG A 30 3.22 12.53 -25.62
C ARG A 30 4.63 13.09 -25.48
N PHE A 31 4.79 14.36 -25.74
CA PHE A 31 6.05 15.06 -25.55
C PHE A 31 5.93 16.00 -24.37
N VAL A 32 6.75 15.80 -23.34
CA VAL A 32 6.85 16.71 -22.20
C VAL A 32 7.98 17.67 -22.47
N ASP A 33 7.62 18.93 -22.60
CA ASP A 33 8.54 20.03 -22.97
C ASP A 33 9.34 20.54 -21.76
N ALA A 34 10.22 21.53 -22.04
CA ALA A 34 11.09 22.14 -21.03
C ALA A 34 10.33 22.88 -19.90
N THR A 35 9.04 23.12 -20.05
CA THR A 35 8.18 23.71 -19.02
C THR A 35 7.40 22.67 -18.22
N GLY A 36 7.55 21.40 -18.53
CA GLY A 36 6.81 20.29 -17.95
C GLY A 36 5.40 20.11 -18.53
N ARG A 37 5.05 20.81 -19.62
CA ARG A 37 3.76 20.68 -20.27
C ARG A 37 3.78 19.55 -21.30
N THR A 38 2.67 18.83 -21.39
CA THR A 38 2.49 17.82 -22.41
C THR A 38 1.99 18.47 -23.70
N THR A 39 2.79 18.32 -24.76
CA THR A 39 2.50 18.85 -26.09
C THR A 39 2.61 17.74 -27.16
N LYS A 40 2.31 18.08 -28.40
CA LYS A 40 2.58 17.22 -29.56
C LYS A 40 3.70 17.79 -30.39
N LEU A 41 4.59 16.93 -30.86
CA LEU A 41 5.61 17.31 -31.83
C LEU A 41 4.97 17.45 -33.20
N LEU A 42 5.31 18.53 -33.90
CA LEU A 42 4.91 18.75 -35.28
C LEU A 42 5.98 18.15 -36.18
N LEU A 43 5.59 17.17 -36.97
CA LEU A 43 6.47 16.49 -37.95
C LEU A 43 6.36 17.16 -39.32
N THR A 44 7.50 17.29 -39.99
CA THR A 44 7.53 17.56 -41.42
C THR A 44 7.06 16.35 -42.22
N ARG A 45 6.83 16.50 -43.52
CA ARG A 45 6.49 15.38 -44.42
C ARG A 45 7.57 14.30 -44.48
N GLU A 46 8.80 14.65 -44.12
CA GLU A 46 9.97 13.76 -44.12
C GLU A 46 10.17 13.07 -42.75
N GLY A 47 9.27 13.29 -41.80
CA GLY A 47 9.34 12.70 -40.46
C GLY A 47 10.31 13.40 -39.50
N LEU A 48 10.66 14.66 -39.75
CA LEU A 48 11.51 15.44 -38.88
C LEU A 48 10.67 16.33 -37.95
N ALA A 49 11.04 16.39 -36.67
CA ALA A 49 10.54 17.37 -35.71
C ALA A 49 11.69 18.18 -35.16
N PHE A 50 11.44 19.47 -34.96
CA PHE A 50 12.40 20.43 -34.41
C PHE A 50 11.84 21.04 -33.13
N TYR A 51 12.67 21.13 -32.10
CA TYR A 51 12.29 21.75 -30.84
C TYR A 51 13.39 22.71 -30.38
N ASN A 52 12.98 23.92 -30.02
CA ASN A 52 13.87 24.97 -29.58
C ASN A 52 13.21 25.79 -28.48
N VAL A 53 14.00 26.16 -27.48
CA VAL A 53 13.66 27.09 -26.38
C VAL A 53 14.61 28.29 -26.40
N PRO A 54 14.21 29.41 -27.00
CA PRO A 54 15.11 30.56 -27.22
C PRO A 54 15.76 31.12 -25.94
N GLN A 55 15.07 30.99 -24.80
CA GLN A 55 15.53 31.52 -23.50
C GLN A 55 15.91 30.38 -22.53
N LEU A 56 16.35 29.24 -23.03
CA LEU A 56 16.82 28.15 -22.19
C LEU A 56 18.01 28.62 -21.35
N LYS A 57 17.91 28.53 -20.02
CA LYS A 57 18.96 29.04 -19.10
C LYS A 57 19.91 27.95 -18.62
N GLN A 58 19.43 26.70 -18.61
CA GLN A 58 20.19 25.57 -18.08
C GLN A 58 19.85 24.28 -18.83
N ARG A 59 20.69 23.28 -18.66
CA ARG A 59 20.43 21.93 -19.16
C ARG A 59 19.09 21.39 -18.64
N THR A 60 18.23 20.95 -19.56
CA THR A 60 16.85 20.57 -19.25
C THR A 60 16.49 19.22 -19.90
N PRO A 61 15.95 18.26 -19.15
CA PRO A 61 15.47 17.01 -19.71
C PRO A 61 14.12 17.19 -20.38
N LEU A 62 13.91 16.45 -21.45
CA LEU A 62 12.65 16.31 -22.17
C LEU A 62 12.29 14.84 -22.24
N THR A 63 10.99 14.53 -22.29
CA THR A 63 10.54 13.15 -22.44
C THR A 63 9.60 13.00 -23.63
N LEU A 64 9.79 11.91 -24.38
CA LEU A 64 8.94 11.51 -25.49
C LEU A 64 8.40 10.11 -25.22
N GLN A 65 7.12 10.02 -24.92
CA GLN A 65 6.42 8.75 -24.80
C GLN A 65 5.86 8.36 -26.17
N LEU A 66 6.29 7.22 -26.67
CA LEU A 66 5.87 6.68 -27.96
C LEU A 66 4.53 5.95 -27.84
N SER A 67 3.90 5.70 -29.00
CA SER A 67 2.67 4.88 -29.10
C SER A 67 2.83 3.47 -28.55
N SER A 68 4.06 2.94 -28.56
CA SER A 68 4.40 1.64 -27.95
C SER A 68 4.41 1.63 -26.42
N GLY A 69 4.24 2.78 -25.77
CA GLY A 69 4.41 2.95 -24.32
C GLY A 69 5.87 3.20 -23.90
N GLN A 70 6.85 3.04 -24.78
CA GLN A 70 8.25 3.33 -24.47
C GLN A 70 8.46 4.83 -24.29
N THR A 71 9.21 5.21 -23.25
CA THR A 71 9.58 6.60 -22.97
C THR A 71 11.06 6.83 -23.28
N LEU A 72 11.34 7.83 -24.10
CA LEU A 72 12.68 8.28 -24.45
C LEU A 72 12.96 9.60 -23.74
N CYS A 73 14.16 9.75 -23.22
CA CYS A 73 14.63 11.00 -22.60
C CYS A 73 15.64 11.67 -23.53
N MET A 74 15.50 12.98 -23.68
CA MET A 74 16.42 13.84 -24.39
C MET A 74 16.89 14.95 -23.46
N VAL A 75 18.01 15.59 -23.77
CA VAL A 75 18.57 16.66 -22.93
C VAL A 75 18.97 17.81 -23.81
N ILE A 76 18.29 18.94 -23.66
CA ILE A 76 18.67 20.21 -24.33
C ILE A 76 19.53 21.08 -23.43
N GLU A 77 20.42 21.83 -24.04
CA GLU A 77 21.36 22.72 -23.36
C GLU A 77 21.58 24.00 -24.19
N PRO A 78 21.75 25.17 -23.58
CA PRO A 78 22.03 26.40 -24.31
C PRO A 78 23.24 26.26 -25.23
N GLY A 79 23.08 26.63 -26.51
CA GLY A 79 24.18 26.62 -27.51
C GLY A 79 24.59 25.19 -27.98
N LYS A 80 23.90 24.15 -27.58
CA LYS A 80 24.17 22.76 -27.96
C LYS A 80 23.02 22.14 -28.72
N MET A 81 23.30 21.11 -29.51
CA MET A 81 22.32 20.40 -30.33
C MET A 81 22.34 18.92 -30.04
N GLN A 82 21.16 18.32 -29.86
CA GLN A 82 20.98 16.88 -29.79
C GLN A 82 20.09 16.41 -30.94
N GLN A 83 20.43 15.29 -31.52
CA GLN A 83 19.63 14.62 -32.55
C GLN A 83 19.25 13.21 -32.06
N VAL A 84 18.02 12.82 -32.30
CA VAL A 84 17.49 11.47 -31.96
C VAL A 84 16.88 10.88 -33.20
N LYS A 85 17.43 9.77 -33.68
CA LYS A 85 16.85 8.99 -34.78
C LYS A 85 16.08 7.79 -34.25
N LEU A 86 14.82 7.69 -34.61
CA LEU A 86 13.93 6.59 -34.25
C LEU A 86 13.83 5.59 -35.42
N THR A 87 14.10 4.31 -35.13
CA THR A 87 14.01 3.22 -36.11
C THR A 87 13.40 1.98 -35.44
N ARG A 88 12.97 1.01 -36.24
CA ARG A 88 12.61 -0.33 -35.75
C ARG A 88 13.76 -1.30 -35.99
N ASP A 89 13.98 -2.20 -35.02
CA ASP A 89 14.87 -3.34 -35.22
C ASP A 89 14.13 -4.48 -35.99
N LYS A 90 14.84 -5.57 -36.26
CA LYS A 90 14.27 -6.77 -36.95
C LYS A 90 13.09 -7.38 -36.16
N ALA A 91 13.02 -7.18 -34.86
CA ALA A 91 11.93 -7.64 -33.98
C ALA A 91 10.82 -6.59 -33.83
N GLN A 92 10.77 -5.55 -34.66
CA GLN A 92 9.82 -4.44 -34.62
C GLN A 92 9.88 -3.58 -33.36
N ARG A 93 10.92 -3.71 -32.55
CA ARG A 93 11.11 -2.89 -31.34
C ARG A 93 11.71 -1.54 -31.72
N VAL A 94 11.27 -0.48 -31.05
CA VAL A 94 11.78 0.87 -31.32
C VAL A 94 13.20 1.00 -30.79
N ARG A 95 14.09 1.50 -31.63
CA ARG A 95 15.46 1.89 -31.30
C ARG A 95 15.62 3.41 -31.45
N ALA A 96 16.15 4.04 -30.43
CA ALA A 96 16.60 5.42 -30.47
C ALA A 96 18.12 5.47 -30.61
N VAL A 97 18.59 6.26 -31.56
CA VAL A 97 20.03 6.51 -31.77
C VAL A 97 20.26 7.99 -31.53
N TYR A 98 21.02 8.32 -30.50
CA TYR A 98 21.34 9.68 -30.12
C TYR A 98 22.64 10.15 -30.78
N LYS A 99 22.69 11.41 -31.21
CA LYS A 99 23.88 12.08 -31.77
C LYS A 99 23.96 13.51 -31.26
N GLY A 100 25.16 14.11 -31.33
CA GLY A 100 25.40 15.47 -30.89
C GLY A 100 25.75 15.55 -29.40
N ASP A 101 25.23 16.58 -28.74
CA ASP A 101 25.54 16.83 -27.32
C ASP A 101 24.65 16.04 -26.35
N ASN A 102 25.11 15.87 -25.13
CA ASN A 102 24.38 15.23 -24.02
C ASN A 102 23.92 13.78 -24.30
N VAL A 103 24.54 13.06 -25.24
CA VAL A 103 24.16 11.70 -25.65
C VAL A 103 24.17 10.76 -24.46
N ALA A 104 25.29 10.66 -23.75
CA ALA A 104 25.45 9.73 -22.63
C ALA A 104 24.41 9.96 -21.50
N LEU A 105 24.09 11.24 -21.25
CA LEU A 105 23.06 11.60 -20.25
C LEU A 105 21.65 11.23 -20.74
N ALA A 106 21.31 11.49 -21.99
CA ALA A 106 20.01 11.14 -22.57
C ALA A 106 19.79 9.62 -22.60
N GLU A 107 20.82 8.85 -22.98
CA GLU A 107 20.80 7.38 -22.95
C GLU A 107 20.63 6.87 -21.51
N LEU A 108 21.36 7.44 -20.54
CA LEU A 108 21.23 7.09 -19.13
C LEU A 108 19.81 7.35 -18.62
N LEU A 109 19.24 8.51 -18.87
CA LEU A 109 17.88 8.84 -18.42
C LEU A 109 16.82 7.95 -19.08
N THR A 110 17.01 7.61 -20.35
CA THR A 110 16.14 6.66 -21.07
C THR A 110 16.23 5.27 -20.45
N ALA A 111 17.43 4.76 -20.18
CA ALA A 111 17.63 3.48 -19.53
C ALA A 111 17.10 3.47 -18.08
N GLN A 112 17.27 4.56 -17.34
CA GLN A 112 16.72 4.74 -16.00
C GLN A 112 15.19 4.65 -16.01
N ASN A 113 14.53 5.35 -16.91
CA ASN A 113 13.07 5.33 -17.04
C ASN A 113 12.54 3.94 -17.42
N ALA A 114 13.19 3.27 -18.37
CA ALA A 114 12.84 1.90 -18.75
C ALA A 114 12.98 0.92 -17.57
N PHE A 115 14.04 1.04 -16.79
CA PHE A 115 14.28 0.21 -15.61
C PHE A 115 13.26 0.51 -14.49
N GLU A 116 12.93 1.77 -14.24
CA GLU A 116 11.89 2.16 -13.27
C GLU A 116 10.52 1.64 -13.65
N THR A 117 10.19 1.65 -14.93
CA THR A 117 8.96 1.05 -15.45
C THR A 117 8.94 -0.47 -15.26
N ALA A 118 10.04 -1.15 -15.61
CA ALA A 118 10.16 -2.61 -15.48
C ALA A 118 10.12 -3.10 -14.01
N THR A 119 10.55 -2.28 -13.07
CA THR A 119 10.57 -2.60 -11.64
C THR A 119 9.35 -2.09 -10.87
N ASN A 120 8.41 -1.40 -11.53
CA ASN A 120 7.22 -0.86 -10.88
C ASN A 120 6.12 -1.92 -10.77
N PRO A 121 5.69 -2.30 -9.55
CA PRO A 121 4.68 -3.33 -9.33
C PRO A 121 3.32 -3.04 -10.00
N ARG A 122 3.04 -1.77 -10.30
CA ARG A 122 1.79 -1.37 -10.98
C ARG A 122 1.69 -1.87 -12.43
N TYR A 123 2.82 -2.17 -13.06
CA TYR A 123 2.87 -2.67 -14.45
C TYR A 123 2.99 -4.20 -14.54
N GLY A 124 2.89 -4.89 -13.41
CA GLY A 124 2.95 -6.34 -13.30
C GLY A 124 4.18 -6.84 -12.55
N LEU A 125 4.08 -8.05 -12.04
CA LEU A 125 5.20 -8.72 -11.39
C LEU A 125 5.99 -9.50 -12.45
N ILE A 126 7.29 -9.56 -12.25
CA ILE A 126 8.18 -10.43 -13.02
C ILE A 126 7.94 -11.86 -12.53
N ASN A 127 7.36 -12.71 -13.40
CA ASN A 127 6.83 -14.01 -12.96
C ASN A 127 7.68 -15.22 -13.35
N ASP A 128 8.76 -15.03 -14.11
CA ASP A 128 9.58 -16.13 -14.58
C ASP A 128 11.09 -15.85 -14.53
N LYS A 129 11.88 -16.90 -14.70
CA LYS A 129 13.33 -16.86 -14.65
C LYS A 129 13.96 -16.03 -15.76
N GLU A 130 13.39 -16.05 -16.95
CA GLU A 130 13.90 -15.33 -18.13
C GLU A 130 13.72 -13.83 -17.95
N ALA A 131 12.55 -13.40 -17.49
CA ALA A 131 12.26 -12.01 -17.18
C ALA A 131 13.18 -11.47 -16.06
N ARG A 132 13.48 -12.29 -15.02
CA ARG A 132 14.46 -11.90 -13.97
C ARG A 132 15.86 -11.73 -14.53
N HIS A 133 16.30 -12.63 -15.40
CA HIS A 133 17.62 -12.54 -16.06
C HIS A 133 17.69 -11.28 -16.94
N HIS A 134 16.64 -10.97 -17.67
CA HIS A 134 16.56 -9.73 -18.44
C HIS A 134 16.65 -8.49 -17.55
N LEU A 135 15.95 -8.49 -16.43
CA LEU A 135 16.02 -7.40 -15.43
C LEU A 135 17.45 -7.23 -14.87
N GLU A 136 18.12 -8.33 -14.57
CA GLU A 136 19.51 -8.30 -14.09
C GLU A 136 20.43 -7.64 -15.12
N HIS A 137 20.31 -8.01 -16.38
CA HIS A 137 21.06 -7.39 -17.47
C HIS A 137 20.79 -5.91 -17.60
N GLN A 138 19.53 -5.48 -17.51
CA GLN A 138 19.14 -4.06 -17.52
C GLN A 138 19.78 -3.32 -16.35
N TYR A 139 19.69 -3.88 -15.13
CA TYR A 139 20.30 -3.30 -13.94
C TYR A 139 21.82 -3.15 -14.08
N MET A 140 22.52 -4.18 -14.53
CA MET A 140 23.98 -4.16 -14.69
C MET A 140 24.42 -3.17 -15.76
N ALA A 141 23.66 -3.07 -16.87
CA ALA A 141 23.93 -2.07 -17.91
C ALA A 141 23.74 -0.65 -17.37
N LEU A 142 22.61 -0.40 -16.68
CA LEU A 142 22.30 0.90 -16.07
C LEU A 142 23.35 1.30 -15.02
N LYS A 143 23.77 0.37 -14.17
CA LYS A 143 24.84 0.58 -13.19
C LYS A 143 26.12 1.06 -13.84
N LYS A 144 26.57 0.40 -14.92
CA LYS A 144 27.76 0.80 -15.68
C LYS A 144 27.63 2.19 -16.29
N MET A 145 26.44 2.55 -16.78
CA MET A 145 26.17 3.89 -17.32
C MET A 145 26.27 4.95 -16.23
N ILE A 146 25.69 4.71 -15.05
CA ILE A 146 25.76 5.61 -13.91
C ILE A 146 27.20 5.81 -13.42
N GLU A 147 27.97 4.70 -13.33
CA GLU A 147 29.38 4.74 -12.90
C GLU A 147 30.26 5.54 -13.85
N LYS A 148 29.98 5.48 -15.15
CA LYS A 148 30.73 6.24 -16.19
C LYS A 148 30.30 7.69 -16.32
N GLN A 149 29.06 8.02 -15.95
CA GLN A 149 28.53 9.37 -16.10
C GLN A 149 29.22 10.33 -15.11
N THR A 150 29.82 11.40 -15.65
CA THR A 150 30.55 12.39 -14.86
C THR A 150 29.73 13.60 -14.49
N ASP A 151 28.70 13.90 -15.29
CA ASP A 151 27.93 15.13 -15.23
C ASP A 151 26.42 14.84 -15.22
N PHE A 152 25.74 15.21 -14.15
CA PHE A 152 24.31 15.02 -13.93
C PHE A 152 23.55 16.35 -14.00
N LEU A 153 22.24 16.29 -14.17
CA LEU A 153 21.41 17.49 -14.16
C LEU A 153 21.39 18.14 -12.77
N PRO A 154 21.31 19.48 -12.70
CA PRO A 154 21.05 20.17 -11.45
C PRO A 154 19.76 19.66 -10.80
N ASN A 155 19.74 19.53 -9.48
CA ASN A 155 18.58 19.05 -8.68
C ASN A 155 18.18 17.57 -8.92
N GLU A 156 18.96 16.82 -9.67
CA GLU A 156 18.76 15.39 -9.85
C GLU A 156 19.54 14.57 -8.80
N PRO A 157 19.14 13.33 -8.50
CA PRO A 157 19.87 12.47 -7.57
C PRO A 157 21.34 12.30 -7.95
N SER A 158 22.22 12.37 -6.97
CA SER A 158 23.65 12.12 -7.16
C SER A 158 23.92 10.72 -7.71
N ARG A 159 25.13 10.50 -8.24
CA ARG A 159 25.56 9.17 -8.68
C ARG A 159 25.33 8.09 -7.61
N GLN A 160 25.73 8.38 -6.38
CA GLN A 160 25.60 7.43 -5.27
C GLN A 160 24.12 7.14 -4.95
N GLN A 161 23.27 8.15 -4.89
CA GLN A 161 21.83 7.99 -4.67
C GLN A 161 21.17 7.14 -5.76
N ARG A 162 21.54 7.35 -7.03
CA ARG A 162 21.06 6.55 -8.17
C ARG A 162 21.50 5.10 -8.07
N LEU A 163 22.75 4.83 -7.71
CA LEU A 163 23.26 3.48 -7.53
C LEU A 163 22.49 2.73 -6.44
N ILE A 164 22.32 3.36 -5.28
CA ILE A 164 21.58 2.79 -4.14
C ILE A 164 20.12 2.53 -4.52
N SER A 165 19.43 3.53 -5.04
CA SER A 165 18.00 3.40 -5.40
C SER A 165 17.76 2.32 -6.46
N ASN A 166 18.60 2.23 -7.48
CA ASN A 166 18.46 1.22 -8.51
C ASN A 166 18.81 -0.19 -8.01
N GLN A 167 19.78 -0.32 -7.11
CA GLN A 167 20.06 -1.60 -6.45
C GLN A 167 18.85 -2.05 -5.61
N GLN A 168 18.25 -1.18 -4.83
CA GLN A 168 17.06 -1.50 -4.04
C GLN A 168 15.88 -1.90 -4.94
N ARG A 169 15.64 -1.19 -6.04
CA ARG A 169 14.60 -1.54 -7.02
C ARG A 169 14.83 -2.93 -7.63
N TYR A 170 16.07 -3.20 -8.04
CA TYR A 170 16.45 -4.50 -8.58
C TYR A 170 16.22 -5.63 -7.57
N LEU A 171 16.75 -5.49 -6.36
CA LEU A 171 16.61 -6.48 -5.29
C LEU A 171 15.14 -6.73 -4.96
N ASN A 172 14.36 -5.67 -4.82
CA ASN A 172 12.94 -5.79 -4.50
C ASN A 172 12.17 -6.55 -5.60
N ALA A 173 12.35 -6.18 -6.86
CA ALA A 173 11.67 -6.84 -7.98
C ALA A 173 12.11 -8.31 -8.11
N ALA A 174 13.40 -8.60 -8.01
CA ALA A 174 13.94 -9.96 -8.11
C ALA A 174 13.48 -10.86 -6.95
N LEU A 175 13.56 -10.38 -5.71
CA LEU A 175 13.15 -11.15 -4.53
C LEU A 175 11.65 -11.39 -4.49
N THR A 176 10.84 -10.36 -4.82
CA THR A 176 9.38 -10.51 -4.91
C THR A 176 9.00 -11.57 -5.95
N SER A 177 9.63 -11.54 -7.12
CA SER A 177 9.44 -12.54 -8.18
C SER A 177 9.78 -13.95 -7.70
N MET A 178 10.92 -14.13 -7.03
CA MET A 178 11.36 -15.45 -6.53
C MET A 178 10.44 -15.98 -5.42
N ILE A 179 9.92 -15.10 -4.57
CA ILE A 179 8.95 -15.48 -3.52
C ILE A 179 7.64 -15.91 -4.16
N ALA A 180 7.14 -15.17 -5.16
CA ALA A 180 5.91 -15.50 -5.87
C ALA A 180 6.02 -16.85 -6.61
N GLU A 181 7.15 -17.09 -7.30
CA GLU A 181 7.41 -18.37 -7.96
C GLU A 181 7.51 -19.53 -6.94
N ALA A 182 8.21 -19.32 -5.84
CA ALA A 182 8.33 -20.33 -4.79
C ALA A 182 6.98 -20.66 -4.15
N TYR A 183 6.12 -19.65 -3.94
CA TYR A 183 4.76 -19.84 -3.45
C TYR A 183 3.92 -20.69 -4.41
N GLN A 184 3.94 -20.38 -5.71
CA GLN A 184 3.22 -21.17 -6.73
C GLN A 184 3.71 -22.62 -6.80
N GLN A 185 5.00 -22.86 -6.56
CA GLN A 185 5.61 -24.18 -6.59
C GLN A 185 5.57 -24.92 -5.23
N HIS A 186 4.92 -24.34 -4.21
CA HIS A 186 4.95 -24.83 -2.83
C HIS A 186 6.37 -25.10 -2.28
N LYS A 187 7.35 -24.24 -2.69
CA LYS A 187 8.75 -24.35 -2.30
C LYS A 187 9.15 -23.24 -1.34
N ASN A 188 10.18 -23.49 -0.57
CA ASN A 188 10.80 -22.48 0.28
C ASN A 188 11.83 -21.68 -0.53
N PRO A 189 11.65 -20.35 -0.74
CA PRO A 189 12.59 -19.53 -1.51
C PRO A 189 13.99 -19.48 -0.87
N SER A 190 14.12 -19.61 0.46
CA SER A 190 15.41 -19.53 1.16
C SER A 190 16.36 -20.68 0.81
N ARG A 191 15.87 -21.76 0.16
CA ARG A 191 16.71 -22.85 -0.35
C ARG A 191 17.40 -22.52 -1.68
N ASN A 192 17.00 -21.47 -2.34
CA ASN A 192 17.57 -21.05 -3.61
C ASN A 192 18.86 -20.26 -3.35
N SER A 193 19.98 -20.69 -3.94
CA SER A 193 21.28 -20.02 -3.79
C SER A 193 21.27 -18.58 -4.28
N LEU A 194 20.55 -18.30 -5.37
CA LEU A 194 20.39 -16.94 -5.88
C LEU A 194 19.62 -16.06 -4.87
N TYR A 195 18.56 -16.59 -4.26
CA TYR A 195 17.83 -15.87 -3.22
C TYR A 195 18.76 -15.49 -2.06
N GLN A 196 19.58 -16.43 -1.58
CA GLN A 196 20.56 -16.17 -0.51
C GLN A 196 21.59 -15.11 -0.93
N THR A 197 22.05 -15.15 -2.19
CA THR A 197 22.99 -14.16 -2.72
C THR A 197 22.35 -12.76 -2.79
N LEU A 198 21.07 -12.67 -3.16
CA LEU A 198 20.37 -11.39 -3.26
C LEU A 198 20.08 -10.80 -1.88
N ILE A 199 19.59 -11.58 -0.91
CA ILE A 199 19.34 -11.06 0.44
C ILE A 199 20.62 -10.62 1.15
N ALA A 200 21.77 -11.23 0.85
CA ALA A 200 23.06 -10.82 1.40
C ALA A 200 23.52 -9.42 0.93
N GLN A 201 22.93 -8.88 -0.13
CA GLN A 201 23.20 -7.54 -0.65
C GLN A 201 22.31 -6.46 -0.02
N VAL A 202 21.34 -6.82 0.84
CA VAL A 202 20.46 -5.87 1.49
C VAL A 202 21.22 -5.06 2.53
N ASP A 203 21.14 -3.74 2.45
CA ASP A 203 21.73 -2.85 3.45
C ASP A 203 20.86 -2.84 4.73
N LEU A 204 21.33 -3.51 5.76
CA LEU A 204 20.63 -3.59 7.05
C LEU A 204 20.74 -2.31 7.91
N ASN A 205 21.45 -1.27 7.44
CA ASN A 205 21.55 0.02 8.12
C ASN A 205 20.65 1.09 7.46
N ASP A 206 20.18 0.86 6.25
CA ASP A 206 19.30 1.79 5.56
C ASP A 206 17.87 1.71 6.11
N THR A 207 17.45 2.78 6.78
CA THR A 207 16.13 2.91 7.43
C THR A 207 15.05 3.47 6.51
N THR A 208 15.32 3.71 5.24
CA THR A 208 14.37 4.26 4.28
C THR A 208 13.17 3.34 4.05
N LEU A 209 12.04 3.95 3.66
CA LEU A 209 10.83 3.18 3.36
C LEU A 209 11.03 2.19 2.20
N GLN A 210 11.87 2.55 1.23
CA GLN A 210 12.18 1.71 0.08
C GLN A 210 12.93 0.43 0.46
N ASN A 211 13.77 0.51 1.50
CA ASN A 211 14.57 -0.64 1.95
C ASN A 211 13.83 -1.57 2.92
N ARG A 212 12.73 -1.13 3.54
CA ARG A 212 11.97 -1.94 4.51
C ARG A 212 11.52 -3.31 3.99
N PRO A 213 10.93 -3.43 2.79
CA PRO A 213 10.56 -4.74 2.25
C PRO A 213 11.77 -5.67 2.08
N LEU A 214 12.92 -5.11 1.69
CA LEU A 214 14.15 -5.88 1.51
C LEU A 214 14.66 -6.44 2.83
N ILE A 215 14.61 -5.65 3.90
CA ILE A 215 14.99 -6.11 5.24
C ILE A 215 14.01 -7.19 5.73
N ASP A 216 12.71 -7.06 5.48
CA ASP A 216 11.72 -8.09 5.79
C ASP A 216 12.03 -9.40 5.03
N TYR A 217 12.37 -9.33 3.74
CA TYR A 217 12.81 -10.50 2.97
C TYR A 217 14.08 -11.15 3.55
N TYR A 218 15.05 -10.33 3.97
CA TYR A 218 16.25 -10.82 4.65
C TYR A 218 15.89 -11.58 5.94
N VAL A 219 15.08 -10.97 6.83
CA VAL A 219 14.67 -11.57 8.11
C VAL A 219 13.94 -12.89 7.86
N ARG A 220 12.96 -12.92 6.95
CA ARG A 220 12.23 -14.14 6.59
C ARG A 220 13.15 -15.23 6.01
N GLY A 221 14.08 -14.84 5.14
CA GLY A 221 15.03 -15.76 4.55
C GLY A 221 15.96 -16.38 5.59
N LYS A 222 16.42 -15.60 6.57
CA LYS A 222 17.24 -16.09 7.70
C LYS A 222 16.44 -17.02 8.62
N MET A 223 15.26 -16.57 9.04
CA MET A 223 14.36 -17.36 9.87
C MET A 223 14.06 -18.74 9.27
N GLN A 224 13.75 -18.79 7.97
CA GLN A 224 13.49 -20.06 7.30
C GLN A 224 14.73 -20.93 7.11
N ALA A 225 15.90 -20.32 6.93
CA ALA A 225 17.16 -21.05 6.86
C ALA A 225 17.51 -21.71 8.21
N GLU A 226 17.26 -21.01 9.32
CA GLU A 226 17.53 -21.48 10.69
C GLU A 226 16.53 -22.55 11.16
N ALA A 227 15.26 -22.49 10.71
CA ALA A 227 14.24 -23.48 11.05
C ALA A 227 14.55 -24.91 10.50
N GLY A 228 15.52 -25.05 9.59
CA GLY A 228 15.91 -26.33 9.00
C GLY A 228 15.06 -26.79 7.82
N LYS A 229 15.50 -27.89 7.17
CA LYS A 229 15.02 -28.26 5.82
C LYS A 229 13.54 -28.68 5.75
N ASP A 230 12.96 -29.21 6.82
CA ASP A 230 11.67 -29.93 6.74
C ASP A 230 10.67 -29.57 7.86
N LYS A 231 10.98 -28.60 8.69
CA LYS A 231 10.07 -28.20 9.77
C LYS A 231 9.36 -26.90 9.40
N PRO A 232 8.02 -26.86 9.41
CA PRO A 232 7.30 -25.61 9.41
C PRO A 232 7.74 -24.80 10.64
N VAL A 233 7.92 -23.49 10.48
CA VAL A 233 8.25 -22.62 11.60
C VAL A 233 7.06 -22.61 12.54
N SER A 234 7.17 -23.36 13.64
CA SER A 234 6.17 -23.31 14.72
C SER A 234 6.22 -21.90 15.33
N ASN A 235 5.09 -21.26 15.45
CA ASN A 235 4.96 -19.88 15.93
C ASN A 235 5.82 -18.87 15.11
N TYR A 236 5.40 -18.69 13.86
CA TYR A 236 6.08 -17.81 12.88
C TYR A 236 6.47 -16.44 13.46
N ALA A 237 5.57 -15.81 14.20
CA ALA A 237 5.80 -14.45 14.71
C ALA A 237 6.89 -14.41 15.78
N VAL A 238 6.96 -15.40 16.66
CA VAL A 238 8.02 -15.51 17.67
C VAL A 238 9.37 -15.76 17.01
N ALA A 239 9.45 -16.68 16.05
CA ALA A 239 10.68 -16.94 15.29
C ALA A 239 11.11 -15.69 14.50
N TYR A 240 10.17 -14.94 13.94
CA TYR A 240 10.46 -13.66 13.28
C TYR A 240 11.10 -12.65 14.26
N LEU A 241 10.51 -12.47 15.45
CA LEU A 241 11.04 -11.58 16.49
C LEU A 241 12.43 -12.00 16.97
N GLN A 242 12.67 -13.30 17.15
CA GLN A 242 13.98 -13.85 17.50
C GLN A 242 15.02 -13.52 16.43
N THR A 243 14.67 -13.72 15.15
CA THR A 243 15.56 -13.41 14.03
C THR A 243 15.83 -11.92 13.91
N VAL A 244 14.80 -11.06 14.09
CA VAL A 244 14.97 -9.59 14.14
C VAL A 244 15.98 -9.19 15.23
N ASN A 245 15.85 -9.74 16.43
CA ASN A 245 16.72 -9.39 17.55
C ASN A 245 18.15 -9.91 17.38
N SER A 246 18.34 -11.07 16.76
CA SER A 246 19.67 -11.67 16.58
C SER A 246 20.44 -11.11 15.39
N HIS A 247 19.78 -10.75 14.30
CA HIS A 247 20.43 -10.34 13.06
C HIS A 247 20.49 -8.82 12.82
N LEU A 248 19.56 -8.04 13.37
CA LEU A 248 19.52 -6.59 13.14
C LEU A 248 20.19 -5.83 14.29
N LYS A 249 21.25 -5.09 13.98
CA LYS A 249 21.94 -4.22 14.94
C LYS A 249 21.24 -2.86 15.09
N ASN A 250 20.61 -2.36 14.03
CA ASN A 250 19.94 -1.07 14.02
C ASN A 250 18.64 -1.11 14.84
N GLU A 251 18.62 -0.39 15.95
CA GLU A 251 17.49 -0.38 16.89
C GLU A 251 16.21 0.14 16.28
N LYS A 252 16.28 1.21 15.47
CA LYS A 252 15.12 1.77 14.77
C LYS A 252 14.46 0.76 13.84
N LEU A 253 15.25 -0.03 13.10
CA LEU A 253 14.73 -1.08 12.25
C LEU A 253 14.12 -2.22 13.05
N ARG A 254 14.78 -2.64 14.14
CA ARG A 254 14.19 -3.65 15.04
C ARG A 254 12.83 -3.20 15.57
N GLN A 255 12.72 -1.96 16.04
CA GLN A 255 11.45 -1.42 16.52
C GLN A 255 10.37 -1.42 15.45
N VAL A 256 10.67 -0.95 14.24
CA VAL A 256 9.71 -0.88 13.14
C VAL A 256 9.22 -2.28 12.73
N LEU A 257 10.11 -3.27 12.60
CA LEU A 257 9.73 -4.63 12.22
C LEU A 257 8.99 -5.34 13.35
N THR A 258 9.42 -5.13 14.60
CA THR A 258 8.72 -5.63 15.79
C THR A 258 7.31 -5.06 15.85
N ASP A 259 7.15 -3.74 15.67
CA ASP A 259 5.86 -3.08 15.64
C ASP A 259 4.94 -3.66 14.56
N SER A 260 5.47 -3.88 13.35
CA SER A 260 4.72 -4.44 12.22
C SER A 260 4.20 -5.85 12.51
N ILE A 261 5.06 -6.75 13.03
CA ILE A 261 4.66 -8.14 13.30
C ILE A 261 3.69 -8.24 14.47
N LEU A 262 3.92 -7.47 15.55
CA LEU A 262 3.04 -7.43 16.71
C LEU A 262 1.66 -6.90 16.33
N ASN A 263 1.59 -5.82 15.56
CA ASN A 263 0.32 -5.26 15.13
C ASN A 263 -0.49 -6.25 14.29
N ARG A 264 0.17 -6.94 13.36
CA ARG A 264 -0.46 -7.98 12.55
C ARG A 264 -0.99 -9.12 13.42
N MET A 265 -0.18 -9.62 14.35
CA MET A 265 -0.56 -10.74 15.21
C MET A 265 -1.70 -10.40 16.15
N VAL A 266 -1.70 -9.21 16.75
CA VAL A 266 -2.82 -8.77 17.59
C VAL A 266 -4.11 -8.67 16.78
N ASN A 267 -4.05 -8.17 15.54
CA ASN A 267 -5.24 -8.00 14.72
C ASN A 267 -5.80 -9.32 14.15
N GLU A 268 -4.92 -10.24 13.73
CA GLU A 268 -5.30 -11.45 12.97
C GLU A 268 -5.45 -12.71 13.83
N SER A 269 -4.95 -12.74 15.08
CA SER A 269 -4.99 -13.94 15.93
C SER A 269 -6.37 -14.21 16.52
N THR A 270 -6.70 -15.49 16.66
CA THR A 270 -7.77 -15.99 17.54
C THR A 270 -7.32 -15.89 19.01
N GLU A 271 -8.27 -16.11 19.95
CA GLU A 271 -8.00 -16.00 21.37
C GLU A 271 -6.83 -16.89 21.82
N THR A 272 -6.93 -18.19 21.55
CA THR A 272 -5.90 -19.18 21.92
C THR A 272 -4.55 -18.91 21.28
N GLN A 273 -4.55 -18.42 20.04
CA GLN A 273 -3.33 -18.01 19.32
C GLN A 273 -2.72 -16.75 19.93
N LEU A 274 -3.54 -15.76 20.32
CA LEU A 274 -3.09 -14.51 20.89
C LEU A 274 -2.39 -14.73 22.23
N ASP A 275 -2.96 -15.54 23.13
CA ASP A 275 -2.37 -15.85 24.43
C ASP A 275 -1.03 -16.55 24.31
N SER A 276 -1.01 -17.62 23.52
CA SER A 276 0.20 -18.39 23.25
C SER A 276 1.29 -17.52 22.61
N PHE A 277 0.91 -16.70 21.62
CA PHE A 277 1.81 -15.76 20.95
C PHE A 277 2.35 -14.73 21.91
N TRP A 278 1.45 -14.03 22.65
CA TRP A 278 1.85 -12.92 23.50
C TRP A 278 2.77 -13.37 24.63
N THR A 279 2.46 -14.47 25.28
CA THR A 279 3.33 -15.05 26.33
C THR A 279 4.74 -15.32 25.81
N ALA A 280 4.87 -15.85 24.61
CA ALA A 280 6.18 -16.16 24.01
C ALA A 280 6.88 -14.91 23.44
N ALA A 281 6.14 -13.88 23.00
CA ALA A 281 6.67 -12.67 22.41
C ALA A 281 7.15 -11.63 23.42
N GLN A 282 6.50 -11.51 24.57
CA GLN A 282 6.82 -10.52 25.60
C GLN A 282 8.32 -10.35 25.91
N PRO A 283 9.09 -11.44 26.16
CA PRO A 283 10.52 -11.31 26.49
C PRO A 283 11.37 -10.81 25.31
N LEU A 284 10.84 -10.82 24.10
CA LEU A 284 11.52 -10.41 22.86
C LEU A 284 11.20 -8.95 22.47
N VAL A 285 10.26 -8.31 23.18
CA VAL A 285 9.75 -6.98 22.84
C VAL A 285 10.46 -5.91 23.68
N ALA A 286 10.91 -4.85 23.02
CA ALA A 286 11.52 -3.72 23.71
C ALA A 286 10.54 -3.02 24.67
N PRO A 287 11.00 -2.51 25.85
CA PRO A 287 10.11 -1.93 26.87
C PRO A 287 9.18 -0.83 26.35
N GLN A 288 9.61 -0.04 25.37
CA GLN A 288 8.81 1.05 24.79
C GLN A 288 7.56 0.53 24.04
N LEU A 289 7.67 -0.64 23.41
CA LEU A 289 6.57 -1.29 22.70
C LEU A 289 5.74 -2.19 23.61
N LEU A 290 6.36 -2.74 24.66
CA LEU A 290 5.74 -3.74 25.52
C LEU A 290 4.44 -3.21 26.18
N LYS A 291 4.48 -2.03 26.79
CA LYS A 291 3.29 -1.42 27.44
C LYS A 291 2.17 -1.22 26.41
N ARG A 292 2.48 -0.61 25.25
CA ARG A 292 1.50 -0.34 24.20
C ARG A 292 0.82 -1.61 23.69
N TYR A 293 1.60 -2.67 23.46
CA TYR A 293 1.04 -3.92 22.97
C TYR A 293 0.35 -4.74 24.05
N GLN A 294 0.76 -4.62 25.30
CA GLN A 294 0.01 -5.20 26.43
C GLN A 294 -1.41 -4.62 26.49
N GLU A 295 -1.54 -3.30 26.36
CA GLU A 295 -2.84 -2.62 26.30
C GLU A 295 -3.67 -3.10 25.10
N LYS A 296 -3.07 -3.16 23.89
CA LYS A 296 -3.75 -3.67 22.68
C LYS A 296 -4.21 -5.12 22.84
N VAL A 297 -3.38 -5.99 23.40
CA VAL A 297 -3.72 -7.40 23.66
C VAL A 297 -4.88 -7.50 24.63
N ASN A 298 -4.83 -6.74 25.73
CA ASN A 298 -5.92 -6.71 26.73
C ASN A 298 -7.23 -6.23 26.08
N THR A 299 -7.18 -5.14 25.33
CA THR A 299 -8.33 -4.62 24.56
C THR A 299 -8.88 -5.66 23.59
N LYS A 300 -8.00 -6.31 22.82
CA LYS A 300 -8.42 -7.37 21.87
C LYS A 300 -9.11 -8.53 22.59
N LYS A 301 -8.59 -8.94 23.76
CA LYS A 301 -9.21 -10.00 24.56
C LYS A 301 -10.62 -9.65 25.02
N LEU A 302 -10.85 -8.40 25.42
CA LEU A 302 -12.21 -7.92 25.81
C LEU A 302 -13.22 -8.02 24.65
N MET A 303 -12.74 -8.08 23.41
CA MET A 303 -13.55 -8.08 22.19
C MET A 303 -13.73 -9.48 21.57
N MET A 304 -13.23 -10.52 22.22
CA MET A 304 -13.30 -11.87 21.67
C MET A 304 -14.66 -12.54 21.96
N ASN A 305 -15.02 -13.49 21.08
CA ASN A 305 -16.22 -14.28 21.24
C ASN A 305 -16.22 -15.00 22.60
N GLY A 306 -17.36 -15.00 23.28
CA GLY A 306 -17.53 -15.64 24.57
C GLY A 306 -17.11 -14.82 25.80
N ILE A 307 -16.51 -13.66 25.62
CA ILE A 307 -16.18 -12.75 26.73
C ILE A 307 -17.44 -11.99 27.17
N ALA A 308 -17.64 -11.87 28.48
CA ALA A 308 -18.77 -11.13 29.03
C ALA A 308 -18.73 -9.66 28.57
N CYS A 309 -19.84 -9.20 27.96
CA CYS A 309 -19.99 -7.79 27.62
C CYS A 309 -20.08 -6.97 28.91
N PRO A 310 -19.39 -5.83 29.00
CA PRO A 310 -19.55 -4.91 30.16
C PRO A 310 -21.02 -4.53 30.37
N ASP A 311 -21.42 -4.30 31.63
CA ASP A 311 -22.76 -3.76 31.92
C ASP A 311 -22.80 -2.28 31.54
N LEU A 312 -23.18 -2.03 30.29
CA LEU A 312 -23.29 -0.68 29.75
C LEU A 312 -24.56 0.02 30.26
N THR A 313 -24.45 1.27 30.59
CA THR A 313 -25.56 2.15 30.99
C THR A 313 -25.80 3.24 29.96
N PHE A 314 -27.05 3.58 29.74
CA PHE A 314 -27.47 4.58 28.77
C PHE A 314 -28.89 5.08 29.07
N SER A 315 -29.31 6.20 28.50
CA SER A 315 -30.61 6.79 28.78
C SER A 315 -31.51 6.84 27.53
N ASP A 316 -32.81 6.71 27.73
CA ASP A 316 -33.80 6.89 26.65
C ASP A 316 -34.12 8.39 26.40
N LEU A 317 -35.03 8.69 25.48
CA LEU A 317 -35.47 10.04 25.17
C LEU A 317 -36.10 10.78 26.38
N LYS A 318 -36.69 10.04 27.32
CA LYS A 318 -37.28 10.60 28.55
C LYS A 318 -36.23 10.80 29.65
N GLY A 319 -34.99 10.33 29.45
CA GLY A 319 -33.93 10.38 30.46
C GLY A 319 -33.95 9.21 31.43
N THR A 320 -34.74 8.19 31.19
CA THR A 320 -34.73 6.96 32.02
C THR A 320 -33.47 6.18 31.76
N LEU A 321 -32.78 5.81 32.86
CA LEU A 321 -31.55 5.02 32.80
C LEU A 321 -31.89 3.54 32.53
N HIS A 322 -31.17 2.96 31.60
CA HIS A 322 -31.23 1.54 31.22
C HIS A 322 -29.86 0.90 31.35
N HIS A 323 -29.88 -0.43 31.57
CA HIS A 323 -28.70 -1.28 31.57
C HIS A 323 -28.76 -2.28 30.42
N LEU A 324 -27.64 -2.54 29.78
CA LEU A 324 -27.58 -3.51 28.69
C LEU A 324 -28.08 -4.90 29.09
N LYS A 325 -27.77 -5.32 30.32
CA LYS A 325 -28.25 -6.60 30.89
C LYS A 325 -29.78 -6.77 30.90
N ASN A 326 -30.55 -5.67 30.89
CA ASN A 326 -32.01 -5.73 30.82
C ASN A 326 -32.52 -6.26 29.47
N PHE A 327 -31.68 -6.38 28.48
CA PHE A 327 -31.99 -6.88 27.14
C PHE A 327 -31.54 -8.32 26.93
N PHE A 328 -30.82 -8.93 27.86
CA PHE A 328 -30.33 -10.32 27.76
C PHE A 328 -31.48 -11.33 27.60
N GLY A 329 -31.17 -12.57 27.27
CA GLY A 329 -32.16 -13.60 26.92
C GLY A 329 -32.47 -13.72 25.44
N SER A 330 -31.95 -12.79 24.63
CA SER A 330 -31.95 -12.83 23.15
C SER A 330 -30.61 -12.32 22.64
N TYR A 331 -30.27 -12.64 21.41
CA TYR A 331 -29.18 -11.93 20.74
C TYR A 331 -29.47 -10.44 20.69
N ILE A 332 -28.46 -9.60 20.87
CA ILE A 332 -28.57 -8.15 20.80
C ILE A 332 -27.68 -7.67 19.66
N LEU A 333 -28.30 -7.11 18.61
CA LEU A 333 -27.57 -6.33 17.61
C LEU A 333 -27.49 -4.89 18.12
N LEU A 334 -26.32 -4.53 18.64
CA LEU A 334 -26.03 -3.22 19.19
C LEU A 334 -25.37 -2.35 18.11
N GLU A 335 -25.99 -1.21 17.78
CA GLU A 335 -25.40 -0.15 16.98
C GLU A 335 -24.85 0.95 17.88
N LEU A 336 -23.57 1.29 17.73
CA LEU A 336 -22.95 2.48 18.32
C LEU A 336 -22.71 3.50 17.21
N TRP A 337 -23.24 4.70 17.37
CA TRP A 337 -23.28 5.68 16.28
C TRP A 337 -23.24 7.13 16.76
N THR A 338 -23.08 8.08 15.84
CA THR A 338 -23.17 9.52 16.13
C THR A 338 -23.82 10.27 14.97
N THR A 339 -24.45 11.40 15.28
CA THR A 339 -25.11 12.26 14.27
C THR A 339 -24.12 12.98 13.34
N TRP A 340 -22.90 13.23 13.79
CA TRP A 340 -21.86 13.91 13.00
C TRP A 340 -21.07 12.97 12.10
N SER A 341 -21.16 11.65 12.29
CA SER A 341 -20.47 10.67 11.44
C SER A 341 -21.29 10.41 10.17
N GLU A 342 -20.74 10.82 9.03
CA GLU A 342 -21.35 10.57 7.72
C GLU A 342 -21.56 9.07 7.47
N GLN A 343 -20.64 8.22 7.93
CA GLN A 343 -20.75 6.76 7.82
C GLN A 343 -21.89 6.22 8.69
N SER A 344 -22.05 6.72 9.91
CA SER A 344 -23.19 6.38 10.75
C SER A 344 -24.51 6.72 10.06
N MET A 345 -24.61 7.93 9.54
CA MET A 345 -25.84 8.39 8.86
C MET A 345 -26.15 7.57 7.60
N ARG A 346 -25.16 7.09 6.88
CA ARG A 346 -25.35 6.20 5.72
C ARG A 346 -25.85 4.80 6.11
N GLU A 347 -25.46 4.28 7.27
CA GLU A 347 -25.87 2.94 7.73
C GLU A 347 -27.28 2.93 8.33
N ARG A 348 -27.78 4.04 8.86
CA ARG A 348 -29.10 4.12 9.50
C ARG A 348 -30.27 3.59 8.65
N PRO A 349 -30.40 3.93 7.35
CA PRO A 349 -31.45 3.35 6.49
C PRO A 349 -31.33 1.83 6.34
N TYR A 350 -30.10 1.30 6.25
CA TYR A 350 -29.89 -0.15 6.17
C TYR A 350 -30.19 -0.84 7.50
N MET A 351 -29.85 -0.21 8.63
CA MET A 351 -30.26 -0.71 9.95
C MET A 351 -31.78 -0.80 10.07
N ALA A 352 -32.52 0.22 9.62
CA ALA A 352 -33.98 0.20 9.58
C ALA A 352 -34.53 -0.98 8.73
N GLN A 353 -33.91 -1.27 7.59
CA GLN A 353 -34.27 -2.43 6.76
C GLN A 353 -34.04 -3.75 7.49
N GLN A 354 -32.94 -3.90 8.21
CA GLN A 354 -32.66 -5.11 8.99
C GLN A 354 -33.65 -5.23 10.17
N VAL A 355 -33.95 -4.16 10.86
CA VAL A 355 -34.96 -4.14 11.92
C VAL A 355 -36.32 -4.61 11.40
N ALA A 356 -36.76 -4.10 10.25
CA ALA A 356 -38.00 -4.50 9.59
C ALA A 356 -37.96 -5.99 9.18
N ARG A 357 -36.82 -6.48 8.65
CA ARG A 357 -36.62 -7.87 8.27
C ARG A 357 -36.79 -8.82 9.46
N TYR A 358 -36.22 -8.45 10.61
CA TYR A 358 -36.17 -9.29 11.80
C TYR A 358 -37.23 -8.94 12.86
N GLN A 359 -38.23 -8.12 12.54
CA GLN A 359 -39.25 -7.66 13.50
C GLN A 359 -40.00 -8.78 14.23
N ASN A 360 -40.16 -9.95 13.59
CA ASN A 360 -40.84 -11.13 14.14
C ASN A 360 -39.84 -12.20 14.64
N GLN A 361 -38.55 -11.89 14.76
CA GLN A 361 -37.54 -12.83 15.24
C GLN A 361 -37.36 -12.71 16.76
N PRO A 362 -37.93 -13.64 17.56
CA PRO A 362 -37.94 -13.49 19.03
C PRO A 362 -36.54 -13.66 19.65
N ARG A 363 -35.61 -14.25 18.90
CA ARG A 363 -34.21 -14.46 19.36
C ARG A 363 -33.33 -13.26 19.14
N LEU A 364 -33.80 -12.17 18.49
CA LEU A 364 -33.00 -11.01 18.18
C LEU A 364 -33.66 -9.72 18.69
N LYS A 365 -32.90 -8.89 19.38
CA LYS A 365 -33.23 -7.51 19.70
C LYS A 365 -32.24 -6.57 19.02
N CYS A 366 -32.74 -5.51 18.39
CA CYS A 366 -31.91 -4.46 17.82
C CYS A 366 -32.00 -3.24 18.72
N ILE A 367 -30.87 -2.64 19.10
CA ILE A 367 -30.82 -1.40 19.88
C ILE A 367 -29.73 -0.50 19.32
N SER A 368 -29.93 0.81 19.43
CA SER A 368 -28.93 1.80 19.03
C SER A 368 -28.59 2.73 20.19
N ILE A 369 -27.30 2.93 20.42
CA ILE A 369 -26.79 3.88 21.43
C ILE A 369 -25.98 4.95 20.70
N SER A 370 -26.41 6.19 20.85
CA SER A 370 -25.65 7.34 20.36
C SER A 370 -24.53 7.69 21.33
N LEU A 371 -23.33 7.88 20.77
CA LEU A 371 -22.14 8.38 21.46
C LEU A 371 -21.91 9.87 21.16
N ASP A 372 -22.95 10.61 20.80
CA ASP A 372 -22.87 12.05 20.59
C ASP A 372 -22.57 12.81 21.89
N GLU A 373 -21.72 13.81 21.84
CA GLU A 373 -21.55 14.74 22.95
C GLU A 373 -22.79 15.64 23.17
N ASN A 374 -23.58 15.85 22.12
CA ASN A 374 -24.73 16.73 22.10
C ASN A 374 -26.04 15.95 22.08
N ARG A 375 -26.62 15.74 23.25
CA ARG A 375 -27.92 15.07 23.41
C ARG A 375 -29.04 15.71 22.59
N ARG A 376 -29.02 17.05 22.43
CA ARG A 376 -30.05 17.74 21.64
C ARG A 376 -29.97 17.40 20.17
N ALA A 377 -28.75 17.31 19.59
CA ALA A 377 -28.56 16.90 18.22
C ALA A 377 -29.07 15.47 17.98
N TRP A 378 -28.72 14.53 18.87
CA TRP A 378 -29.29 13.19 18.86
C TRP A 378 -30.81 13.18 18.90
N GLY A 379 -31.44 13.89 19.88
CA GLY A 379 -32.89 13.95 20.01
C GLY A 379 -33.58 14.51 18.77
N GLN A 380 -33.03 15.54 18.14
CA GLN A 380 -33.53 16.09 16.87
C GLN A 380 -33.45 15.06 15.74
N GLN A 381 -32.34 14.33 15.64
CA GLN A 381 -32.18 13.29 14.63
C GLN A 381 -33.17 12.14 14.82
N ILE A 382 -33.36 11.67 16.05
CA ILE A 382 -34.35 10.63 16.37
C ILE A 382 -35.79 11.10 16.08
N ALA A 383 -36.10 12.34 16.37
CA ALA A 383 -37.44 12.91 16.04
C ALA A 383 -37.68 13.01 14.53
N LEU A 384 -36.62 13.26 13.75
CA LEU A 384 -36.69 13.33 12.28
C LEU A 384 -36.84 11.92 11.66
N GLU A 385 -36.05 10.94 12.11
CA GLU A 385 -36.05 9.59 11.57
C GLU A 385 -37.25 8.74 12.06
N ASN A 386 -37.73 8.98 13.28
CA ASN A 386 -38.76 8.20 13.96
C ASN A 386 -38.52 6.69 13.87
N PRO A 387 -37.36 6.15 14.34
CA PRO A 387 -36.95 4.78 14.15
C PRO A 387 -37.85 3.80 14.93
N ALA A 388 -38.14 2.64 14.31
CA ALA A 388 -39.03 1.62 14.86
C ALA A 388 -38.38 0.73 15.93
N TRP A 389 -37.15 0.99 16.33
CA TRP A 389 -36.40 0.22 17.35
C TRP A 389 -35.85 1.12 18.45
N PRO A 390 -35.52 0.55 19.63
CA PRO A 390 -35.07 1.31 20.79
C PRO A 390 -33.83 2.17 20.53
N GLN A 391 -33.92 3.41 20.88
CA GLN A 391 -32.87 4.43 20.73
C GLN A 391 -32.44 4.96 22.08
N PHE A 392 -31.15 4.98 22.32
CA PHE A 392 -30.56 5.40 23.57
C PHE A 392 -29.42 6.41 23.33
N TYR A 393 -29.10 7.12 24.39
CA TYR A 393 -28.05 8.12 24.44
C TYR A 393 -27.09 7.79 25.57
N ALA A 394 -25.81 7.85 25.34
CA ALA A 394 -24.76 7.79 26.33
C ALA A 394 -24.23 9.20 26.60
N ASP A 395 -24.27 9.65 27.86
CA ASP A 395 -23.56 10.86 28.26
C ASP A 395 -22.03 10.64 28.21
N LYS A 396 -21.26 11.69 28.51
CA LYS A 396 -19.79 11.60 28.40
C LYS A 396 -19.20 10.47 29.23
N GLN A 397 -19.63 10.28 30.47
CA GLN A 397 -19.11 9.25 31.37
C GLN A 397 -19.51 7.85 30.86
N GLN A 398 -20.75 7.70 30.43
CA GLN A 398 -21.28 6.46 29.85
C GLN A 398 -20.56 6.13 28.52
N ASN A 399 -20.31 7.15 27.68
CA ASN A 399 -19.58 7.01 26.42
C ASN A 399 -18.15 6.52 26.68
N ASP A 400 -17.43 7.10 27.63
CA ASP A 400 -16.07 6.67 27.99
C ASP A 400 -16.08 5.17 28.39
N VAL A 401 -17.04 4.74 29.23
CA VAL A 401 -17.19 3.32 29.64
C VAL A 401 -17.52 2.40 28.46
N ILE A 402 -18.41 2.84 27.57
CA ILE A 402 -18.79 2.07 26.37
C ILE A 402 -17.60 1.96 25.42
N SER A 403 -16.94 3.08 25.15
CA SER A 403 -15.82 3.14 24.23
C SER A 403 -14.63 2.31 24.71
N ASP A 404 -14.29 2.41 26.00
CA ASP A 404 -13.21 1.62 26.58
C ASP A 404 -13.59 0.14 26.67
N GLY A 405 -14.79 -0.17 27.15
CA GLY A 405 -15.26 -1.54 27.38
C GLY A 405 -15.51 -2.35 26.11
N LEU A 406 -15.85 -1.68 25.00
CA LEU A 406 -16.05 -2.29 23.68
C LEU A 406 -14.97 -1.89 22.67
N ALA A 407 -13.88 -1.24 23.09
CA ALA A 407 -12.78 -0.78 22.24
C ALA A 407 -13.26 -0.09 20.96
N VAL A 408 -14.12 0.92 21.12
CA VAL A 408 -14.71 1.65 20.00
C VAL A 408 -13.72 2.71 19.52
N GLU A 409 -13.05 2.44 18.41
CA GLU A 409 -12.13 3.39 17.77
C GLU A 409 -12.82 4.26 16.72
N ASP A 410 -13.91 3.76 16.11
CA ASP A 410 -14.67 4.43 15.06
C ASP A 410 -16.17 4.10 15.14
N VAL A 411 -16.99 4.95 14.56
CA VAL A 411 -18.44 4.79 14.42
C VAL A 411 -18.86 4.91 12.94
N PRO A 412 -19.90 4.15 12.49
CA PRO A 412 -20.72 3.24 13.30
C PRO A 412 -20.00 1.93 13.59
N ARG A 413 -20.22 1.41 14.80
CA ARG A 413 -19.78 0.10 15.24
C ARG A 413 -21.01 -0.77 15.50
N PHE A 414 -20.98 -2.00 14.98
CA PHE A 414 -22.01 -3.00 15.22
C PHE A 414 -21.43 -4.14 16.06
N VAL A 415 -22.11 -4.47 17.15
CA VAL A 415 -21.70 -5.55 18.07
C VAL A 415 -22.85 -6.52 18.17
N LEU A 416 -22.58 -7.82 18.04
CA LEU A 416 -23.55 -8.88 18.29
C LEU A 416 -23.24 -9.54 19.64
N ILE A 417 -24.22 -9.50 20.55
CA ILE A 417 -24.12 -10.04 21.92
C ILE A 417 -25.03 -11.25 22.02
N GLN A 418 -24.56 -12.30 22.66
CA GLN A 418 -25.28 -13.56 22.91
C GLN A 418 -26.35 -13.39 23.97
N PRO A 419 -27.35 -14.33 24.04
CA PRO A 419 -28.41 -14.26 25.04
C PRO A 419 -27.94 -14.28 26.48
N ASP A 420 -26.79 -14.87 26.76
CA ASP A 420 -26.17 -14.92 28.10
C ASP A 420 -25.38 -13.63 28.46
N GLY A 421 -25.30 -12.68 27.54
CA GLY A 421 -24.57 -11.43 27.72
C GLY A 421 -23.10 -11.48 27.33
N THR A 422 -22.64 -12.55 26.71
CA THR A 422 -21.29 -12.64 26.15
C THR A 422 -21.23 -12.07 24.73
N ILE A 423 -20.07 -11.53 24.33
CA ILE A 423 -19.86 -11.00 22.98
C ILE A 423 -19.82 -12.18 21.99
N TYR A 424 -20.66 -12.16 20.97
CA TYR A 424 -20.55 -13.08 19.83
C TYR A 424 -19.60 -12.53 18.74
N ASP A 425 -19.78 -11.26 18.39
CA ASP A 425 -18.94 -10.58 17.39
C ASP A 425 -18.88 -9.08 17.72
N ALA A 426 -17.73 -8.66 18.15
CA ALA A 426 -17.48 -7.26 18.56
C ALA A 426 -17.36 -6.28 17.39
N ASN A 427 -17.24 -6.79 16.16
CA ASN A 427 -17.15 -5.99 14.95
C ASN A 427 -17.96 -6.64 13.83
N MET A 428 -19.27 -6.82 14.12
CA MET A 428 -20.21 -7.39 13.16
C MET A 428 -20.21 -6.61 11.85
N LEU A 429 -20.47 -7.30 10.74
CA LEU A 429 -20.63 -6.66 9.43
C LEU A 429 -21.63 -5.50 9.52
N ARG A 430 -21.44 -4.49 8.71
CA ARG A 430 -22.38 -3.36 8.62
C ARG A 430 -23.69 -3.81 7.96
N PRO A 431 -24.83 -3.25 8.35
CA PRO A 431 -26.14 -3.57 7.74
C PRO A 431 -26.21 -3.41 6.22
N SER A 432 -25.38 -2.51 5.65
CA SER A 432 -25.24 -2.34 4.19
C SER A 432 -24.44 -3.44 3.50
N ASP A 433 -23.70 -4.29 4.24
CA ASP A 433 -22.90 -5.36 3.66
C ASP A 433 -23.83 -6.45 3.10
N PRO A 434 -23.65 -6.89 1.83
CA PRO A 434 -24.47 -7.94 1.24
C PRO A 434 -24.49 -9.28 2.01
N LEU A 435 -23.43 -9.55 2.78
CA LEU A 435 -23.31 -10.77 3.60
C LEU A 435 -23.91 -10.64 5.00
N PHE A 436 -24.31 -9.43 5.42
CA PHE A 436 -24.82 -9.18 6.77
C PHE A 436 -25.99 -10.09 7.13
N SER A 437 -27.05 -10.06 6.32
CA SER A 437 -28.25 -10.86 6.58
C SER A 437 -27.97 -12.37 6.55
N ARG A 438 -27.15 -12.83 5.60
CA ARG A 438 -26.76 -14.24 5.52
C ARG A 438 -26.01 -14.71 6.78
N LYS A 439 -25.09 -13.89 7.29
CA LYS A 439 -24.35 -14.16 8.52
C LYS A 439 -25.29 -14.23 9.72
N LEU A 440 -26.17 -13.22 9.85
CA LEU A 440 -27.10 -13.14 10.96
C LEU A 440 -28.15 -14.27 10.92
N ASP A 441 -28.70 -14.62 9.75
CA ASP A 441 -29.61 -15.74 9.56
C ASP A 441 -28.94 -17.07 9.99
N HIS A 442 -27.68 -17.29 9.63
CA HIS A 442 -26.92 -18.48 10.04
C HIS A 442 -26.78 -18.55 11.58
N ILE A 443 -26.44 -17.45 12.23
CA ILE A 443 -26.29 -17.38 13.69
C ILE A 443 -27.62 -17.66 14.39
N LEU A 444 -28.71 -17.05 13.92
CA LEU A 444 -30.04 -17.21 14.52
C LEU A 444 -30.68 -18.56 14.26
N SER A 445 -30.22 -19.29 13.25
CA SER A 445 -30.68 -20.67 12.94
C SER A 445 -29.96 -21.75 13.75
N THR A 446 -28.82 -21.39 14.34
CA THR A 446 -28.07 -22.34 15.21
C THR A 446 -28.78 -22.44 16.57
N PRO A 447 -29.02 -23.64 17.10
CA PRO A 447 -29.75 -23.83 18.36
C PRO A 447 -29.11 -23.18 19.56
#